data_61c8c8ce1784207678e66771feef6896
#
_entry.id   61c8c8ce1784207678e66771feef6896
#
_cell.length_a   1.000
_cell.length_b   1.000
_cell.length_c   1.000
_cell.angle_alpha   90.00
_cell.angle_beta   90.00
_cell.angle_gamma   90.00
#
_symmetry.space_group_name_H-M   'P 1'
#
loop_
_entity.id
_entity.type
_entity.pdbx_description
1 polymer ?
#
loop_
_entity_poly.entity_id
_entity_poly.type
_entity_poly.pdbx_seq_one_letter_code
_entity_poly.pdbx_strand_id
1 'polypeptide(L)'
;MRILKCAVVTDFSSETFQAARKKYSLRRSDRYTALVLAAAGKVLDAVPDVSGDTGVIVASSFGPHRTTCAFLDDLLDYREEDVMPTTFSHSVHNAAASYAASAFGLRGPEFTLTGFENLFYEALRTAELCGTLCSRMLVVSVEENALMTEEIANHVRRIPPEGAAAFLVSPGESGNGLIFQEDAPELTPFELAERIRNNQLPVYIGKGKRI
;
A
#
# COMPACT_ATOMS: atom_id res chain seq x y z
N MET A 1 9.43 13.00 10.43
CA MET A 1 9.34 11.53 10.38
C MET A 1 10.57 10.98 9.68
N ARG A 2 11.22 9.98 10.24
CA ARG A 2 12.42 9.35 9.66
C ARG A 2 12.04 8.16 8.77
N ILE A 3 12.67 8.06 7.59
CA ILE A 3 12.54 6.91 6.71
C ILE A 3 13.67 5.92 7.04
N LEU A 4 13.30 4.69 7.37
CA LEU A 4 14.25 3.61 7.69
C LEU A 4 14.63 2.83 6.43
N LYS A 5 13.64 2.53 5.58
CA LYS A 5 13.82 1.76 4.35
C LYS A 5 12.68 2.04 3.37
N CYS A 6 12.95 1.94 2.09
CA CYS A 6 11.92 1.92 1.06
C CYS A 6 12.22 0.87 -0.02
N ALA A 7 11.18 0.40 -0.69
CA ALA A 7 11.28 -0.49 -1.83
C ALA A 7 10.11 -0.25 -2.80
N VAL A 8 10.34 -0.57 -4.06
CA VAL A 8 9.36 -0.42 -5.14
C VAL A 8 9.23 -1.74 -5.91
N VAL A 9 8.01 -2.04 -6.33
CA VAL A 9 7.66 -3.14 -7.24
C VAL A 9 6.82 -2.54 -8.36
N THR A 10 7.40 -2.36 -9.54
CA THR A 10 6.74 -1.82 -10.73
C THR A 10 6.52 -2.87 -11.82
N ASP A 11 7.33 -3.92 -11.81
CA ASP A 11 7.15 -5.08 -12.68
C ASP A 11 6.64 -6.25 -11.84
N PHE A 12 5.35 -6.53 -11.96
CA PHE A 12 4.70 -7.62 -11.26
C PHE A 12 4.22 -8.67 -12.27
N SER A 13 5.20 -9.32 -12.92
CA SER A 13 4.97 -10.41 -13.84
C SER A 13 4.28 -11.61 -13.17
N SER A 14 3.78 -12.54 -14.00
CA SER A 14 3.20 -13.79 -13.50
C SER A 14 4.19 -14.59 -12.65
N GLU A 15 5.47 -14.57 -12.99
CA GLU A 15 6.53 -15.26 -12.22
C GLU A 15 6.73 -14.60 -10.85
N THR A 16 6.81 -13.27 -10.80
CA THR A 16 6.91 -12.49 -9.53
C THR A 16 5.70 -12.74 -8.64
N PHE A 17 4.50 -12.79 -9.24
CA PHE A 17 3.27 -13.12 -8.53
C PHE A 17 3.31 -14.52 -7.92
N GLN A 18 3.68 -15.55 -8.69
CA GLN A 18 3.78 -16.91 -8.19
C GLN A 18 4.88 -17.07 -7.12
N ALA A 19 6.01 -16.37 -7.29
CA ALA A 19 7.07 -16.35 -6.28
C ALA A 19 6.60 -15.74 -4.95
N ALA A 20 5.87 -14.62 -4.98
CA ALA A 20 5.28 -14.00 -3.80
C ALA A 20 4.26 -14.92 -3.12
N ARG A 21 3.36 -15.54 -3.91
CA ARG A 21 2.39 -16.51 -3.38
C ARG A 21 3.07 -17.69 -2.67
N LYS A 22 4.12 -18.23 -3.25
CA LYS A 22 4.87 -19.34 -2.65
C LYS A 22 5.60 -18.90 -1.39
N LYS A 23 6.30 -17.77 -1.44
CA LYS A 23 7.09 -17.22 -0.32
C LYS A 23 6.23 -16.97 0.91
N TYR A 24 5.05 -16.37 0.74
CA TYR A 24 4.17 -15.99 1.85
C TYR A 24 3.03 -17.00 2.09
N SER A 25 3.11 -18.20 1.49
CA SER A 25 2.10 -19.26 1.65
C SER A 25 0.67 -18.82 1.30
N LEU A 26 0.54 -17.96 0.32
CA LEU A 26 -0.73 -17.38 -0.11
C LEU A 26 -1.46 -18.34 -1.05
N ARG A 27 -2.20 -19.30 -0.50
CA ARG A 27 -2.85 -20.35 -1.31
C ARG A 27 -3.92 -19.83 -2.28
N ARG A 28 -4.65 -18.78 -1.93
CA ARG A 28 -5.79 -18.27 -2.71
C ARG A 28 -5.83 -16.73 -2.74
N SER A 29 -4.69 -16.06 -2.52
CA SER A 29 -4.66 -14.61 -2.55
C SER A 29 -4.82 -14.09 -3.97
N ASP A 30 -5.44 -12.94 -4.04
CA ASP A 30 -5.52 -12.14 -5.22
C ASP A 30 -4.16 -11.48 -5.57
N ARG A 31 -4.12 -10.89 -6.76
CA ARG A 31 -2.93 -10.20 -7.27
C ARG A 31 -2.59 -8.97 -6.41
N TYR A 32 -3.60 -8.24 -5.97
CA TYR A 32 -3.46 -7.06 -5.14
C TYR A 32 -2.74 -7.37 -3.81
N THR A 33 -3.24 -8.35 -3.06
CA THR A 33 -2.61 -8.79 -1.80
C THR A 33 -1.18 -9.27 -2.01
N ALA A 34 -0.94 -10.04 -3.07
CA ALA A 34 0.41 -10.54 -3.37
C ALA A 34 1.39 -9.39 -3.70
N LEU A 35 0.93 -8.33 -4.37
CA LEU A 35 1.72 -7.15 -4.69
C LEU A 35 2.08 -6.36 -3.42
N VAL A 36 1.14 -6.19 -2.50
CA VAL A 36 1.37 -5.60 -1.17
C VAL A 36 2.46 -6.36 -0.42
N LEU A 37 2.34 -7.69 -0.33
CA LEU A 37 3.32 -8.51 0.38
C LEU A 37 4.68 -8.56 -0.30
N ALA A 38 4.72 -8.51 -1.63
CA ALA A 38 5.98 -8.43 -2.36
C ALA A 38 6.75 -7.14 -2.06
N ALA A 39 6.04 -6.00 -2.02
CA ALA A 39 6.65 -4.70 -1.67
C ALA A 39 7.05 -4.64 -0.19
N ALA A 40 6.16 -5.05 0.71
CA ALA A 40 6.41 -5.14 2.14
C ALA A 40 7.64 -6.00 2.46
N GLY A 41 7.73 -7.18 1.88
CA GLY A 41 8.83 -8.11 2.10
C GLY A 41 10.18 -7.56 1.65
N LYS A 42 10.26 -6.83 0.54
CA LYS A 42 11.51 -6.16 0.13
C LYS A 42 12.03 -5.15 1.15
N VAL A 43 11.14 -4.58 1.95
CA VAL A 43 11.50 -3.64 3.01
C VAL A 43 11.82 -4.37 4.31
N LEU A 44 10.94 -5.27 4.74
CA LEU A 44 11.00 -5.90 6.05
C LEU A 44 12.08 -6.97 6.15
N ASP A 45 12.33 -7.75 5.08
CA ASP A 45 13.41 -8.75 5.05
C ASP A 45 14.82 -8.12 5.20
N ALA A 46 14.95 -6.83 4.93
CA ALA A 46 16.22 -6.10 5.00
C ALA A 46 16.43 -5.38 6.34
N VAL A 47 15.49 -5.47 7.26
CA VAL A 47 15.55 -4.80 8.57
C VAL A 47 15.32 -5.82 9.68
N PRO A 48 16.27 -6.00 10.60
CA PRO A 48 16.10 -6.93 11.72
C PRO A 48 15.04 -6.42 12.70
N ASP A 49 14.42 -7.34 13.43
CA ASP A 49 13.49 -7.08 14.56
C ASP A 49 12.35 -6.10 14.24
N VAL A 50 11.70 -6.29 13.09
CA VAL A 50 10.58 -5.43 12.66
C VAL A 50 9.24 -5.89 13.22
N SER A 51 9.15 -7.14 13.68
CA SER A 51 7.93 -7.71 14.26
C SER A 51 7.55 -7.05 15.60
N GLY A 52 6.29 -7.17 15.97
CA GLY A 52 5.77 -6.69 17.25
C GLY A 52 5.25 -5.26 17.15
N ASP A 53 6.00 -4.28 17.64
CA ASP A 53 5.58 -2.87 17.71
C ASP A 53 5.72 -2.13 16.35
N THR A 54 5.29 -2.77 15.27
CA THR A 54 5.22 -2.16 13.94
C THR A 54 3.79 -2.19 13.45
N GLY A 55 3.24 -1.04 13.10
CA GLY A 55 1.94 -0.92 12.45
C GLY A 55 2.04 -1.01 10.93
N VAL A 56 0.90 -1.10 10.27
CA VAL A 56 0.79 -1.14 8.82
C VAL A 56 -0.31 -0.25 8.28
N ILE A 57 -0.01 0.46 7.22
CA ILE A 57 -0.98 1.25 6.44
C ILE A 57 -0.89 0.75 4.99
N VAL A 58 -2.03 0.34 4.43
CA VAL A 58 -2.16 0.10 2.99
C VAL A 58 -3.02 1.20 2.40
N ALA A 59 -2.52 1.88 1.38
CA ALA A 59 -3.19 2.97 0.70
C ALA A 59 -3.35 2.64 -0.78
N SER A 60 -4.58 2.71 -1.30
CA SER A 60 -4.91 2.41 -2.70
C SER A 60 -6.13 3.19 -3.15
N SER A 61 -6.10 3.73 -4.36
CA SER A 61 -7.25 4.42 -4.93
C SER A 61 -8.38 3.46 -5.29
N PHE A 62 -8.04 2.30 -5.81
CA PHE A 62 -9.01 1.32 -6.29
C PHE A 62 -9.12 0.06 -5.43
N GLY A 63 -8.11 -0.20 -4.57
CA GLY A 63 -8.06 -1.42 -3.77
C GLY A 63 -7.98 -2.68 -4.64
N PRO A 64 -8.53 -3.81 -4.16
CA PRO A 64 -8.58 -5.08 -4.89
C PRO A 64 -9.68 -5.06 -5.96
N HIS A 65 -9.67 -4.04 -6.82
CA HIS A 65 -10.74 -3.72 -7.77
C HIS A 65 -11.13 -4.90 -8.67
N ARG A 66 -10.13 -5.63 -9.20
CA ARG A 66 -10.38 -6.81 -10.06
C ARG A 66 -11.09 -7.92 -9.30
N THR A 67 -10.67 -8.17 -8.07
CA THR A 67 -11.27 -9.20 -7.21
C THR A 67 -12.67 -8.80 -6.77
N THR A 68 -12.89 -7.51 -6.50
CA THR A 68 -14.21 -6.97 -6.18
C THR A 68 -15.18 -7.13 -7.36
N CYS A 69 -14.75 -6.74 -8.58
CA CYS A 69 -15.57 -6.95 -9.77
C CYS A 69 -15.86 -8.42 -10.03
N ALA A 70 -14.87 -9.29 -9.95
CA ALA A 70 -15.07 -10.73 -10.12
C ALA A 70 -16.04 -11.31 -9.07
N PHE A 71 -15.98 -10.86 -7.83
CA PHE A 71 -16.93 -11.27 -6.79
C PHE A 71 -18.37 -10.80 -7.10
N LEU A 72 -18.52 -9.57 -7.60
CA LEU A 72 -19.83 -9.04 -7.99
C LEU A 72 -20.40 -9.79 -9.22
N ASP A 73 -19.55 -10.13 -10.19
CA ASP A 73 -19.94 -10.94 -11.34
C ASP A 73 -20.41 -12.34 -10.89
N ASP A 74 -19.67 -12.97 -9.96
CA ASP A 74 -20.06 -14.26 -9.38
C ASP A 74 -21.44 -14.19 -8.70
N LEU A 75 -21.74 -13.08 -7.99
CA LEU A 75 -23.07 -12.87 -7.35
C LEU A 75 -24.22 -12.71 -8.36
N LEU A 76 -23.91 -12.21 -9.56
CA LEU A 76 -24.91 -12.03 -10.63
C LEU A 76 -25.16 -13.33 -11.42
N ASP A 77 -24.10 -14.12 -11.60
CA ASP A 77 -24.08 -15.30 -12.49
C ASP A 77 -24.44 -16.61 -11.74
N TYR A 78 -24.21 -16.67 -10.44
CA TYR A 78 -24.37 -17.88 -9.64
C TYR A 78 -25.39 -17.68 -8.51
N ARG A 79 -25.79 -18.80 -7.87
CA ARG A 79 -26.56 -18.75 -6.63
C ARG A 79 -25.63 -18.41 -5.46
N GLU A 80 -26.16 -17.79 -4.42
CA GLU A 80 -25.39 -17.41 -3.21
C GLU A 80 -24.60 -18.59 -2.62
N GLU A 81 -25.15 -19.82 -2.68
CA GLU A 81 -24.53 -21.06 -2.18
C GLU A 81 -23.33 -21.52 -3.01
N ASP A 82 -23.22 -21.08 -4.25
CA ASP A 82 -22.15 -21.43 -5.20
C ASP A 82 -21.01 -20.40 -5.21
N VAL A 83 -21.22 -19.23 -4.62
CA VAL A 83 -20.20 -18.17 -4.55
C VAL A 83 -19.13 -18.53 -3.52
N MET A 84 -17.88 -18.46 -3.93
CA MET A 84 -16.75 -18.82 -3.07
C MET A 84 -16.51 -17.78 -1.96
N PRO A 85 -16.61 -18.14 -0.66
CA PRO A 85 -16.37 -17.23 0.45
C PRO A 85 -14.98 -16.57 0.43
N THR A 86 -13.99 -17.24 -0.18
CA THR A 86 -12.64 -16.73 -0.31
C THR A 86 -12.54 -15.53 -1.26
N THR A 87 -13.37 -15.48 -2.32
CA THR A 87 -13.42 -14.35 -3.23
C THR A 87 -13.90 -13.09 -2.49
N PHE A 88 -14.96 -13.25 -1.68
CA PHE A 88 -15.42 -12.17 -0.79
C PHE A 88 -14.31 -11.70 0.16
N SER A 89 -13.61 -12.63 0.84
CA SER A 89 -12.58 -12.27 1.80
C SER A 89 -11.43 -11.46 1.20
N HIS A 90 -11.15 -11.61 -0.09
CA HIS A 90 -10.13 -10.85 -0.81
C HIS A 90 -10.67 -9.60 -1.52
N SER A 91 -12.00 -9.46 -1.67
CA SER A 91 -12.60 -8.28 -2.31
C SER A 91 -12.66 -7.06 -1.41
N VAL A 92 -12.49 -7.23 -0.09
CA VAL A 92 -12.52 -6.13 0.87
C VAL A 92 -11.18 -5.43 0.98
N HIS A 93 -11.21 -4.10 1.05
CA HIS A 93 -10.00 -3.26 0.97
C HIS A 93 -8.97 -3.54 2.06
N ASN A 94 -9.38 -3.91 3.26
CA ASN A 94 -8.49 -4.16 4.40
C ASN A 94 -7.84 -5.55 4.40
N ALA A 95 -8.24 -6.46 3.52
CA ALA A 95 -7.67 -7.81 3.48
C ALA A 95 -6.15 -7.80 3.34
N ALA A 96 -5.60 -7.00 2.42
CA ALA A 96 -4.17 -6.97 2.17
C ALA A 96 -3.35 -6.46 3.37
N ALA A 97 -3.89 -5.50 4.16
CA ALA A 97 -3.24 -5.02 5.38
C ALA A 97 -3.18 -6.13 6.43
N SER A 98 -4.29 -6.84 6.65
CA SER A 98 -4.36 -7.97 7.58
C SER A 98 -3.45 -9.14 7.16
N TYR A 99 -3.37 -9.43 5.85
CA TYR A 99 -2.41 -10.41 5.33
C TYR A 99 -0.96 -9.99 5.57
N ALA A 100 -0.63 -8.70 5.38
CA ALA A 100 0.70 -8.19 5.66
C ALA A 100 1.02 -8.26 7.16
N ALA A 101 0.10 -7.82 8.02
CA ALA A 101 0.27 -7.91 9.47
C ALA A 101 0.53 -9.35 9.92
N SER A 102 -0.26 -10.30 9.42
CA SER A 102 -0.12 -11.73 9.74
C SER A 102 1.20 -12.32 9.20
N ALA A 103 1.55 -12.06 7.93
CA ALA A 103 2.73 -12.64 7.29
C ALA A 103 4.06 -12.18 7.91
N PHE A 104 4.10 -10.95 8.42
CA PHE A 104 5.31 -10.35 9.01
C PHE A 104 5.25 -10.23 10.54
N GLY A 105 4.17 -10.71 11.19
CA GLY A 105 4.02 -10.66 12.64
C GLY A 105 3.92 -9.24 13.19
N LEU A 106 3.35 -8.31 12.42
CA LEU A 106 3.16 -6.92 12.84
C LEU A 106 1.99 -6.84 13.83
N ARG A 107 2.15 -6.14 14.94
CA ARG A 107 1.16 -6.06 16.02
C ARG A 107 0.77 -4.62 16.40
N GLY A 108 1.32 -3.65 15.71
CA GLY A 108 0.94 -2.25 15.84
C GLY A 108 -0.40 -1.95 15.16
N PRO A 109 -0.80 -0.67 15.10
CA PRO A 109 -2.02 -0.24 14.43
C PRO A 109 -2.07 -0.67 12.96
N GLU A 110 -3.28 -1.06 12.51
CA GLU A 110 -3.54 -1.46 11.13
C GLU A 110 -4.58 -0.53 10.51
N PHE A 111 -4.26 0.04 9.34
CA PHE A 111 -5.16 0.91 8.60
C PHE A 111 -5.17 0.57 7.13
N THR A 112 -6.32 0.80 6.51
CA THR A 112 -6.47 0.84 5.06
C THR A 112 -7.09 2.16 4.68
N LEU A 113 -6.43 2.90 3.80
CA LEU A 113 -6.88 4.20 3.32
C LEU A 113 -7.23 4.10 1.84
N THR A 114 -8.38 4.68 1.49
CA THR A 114 -8.85 4.76 0.10
C THR A 114 -9.19 6.20 -0.26
N GLY A 115 -8.93 6.58 -1.50
CA GLY A 115 -9.22 7.92 -2.01
C GLY A 115 -8.42 8.21 -3.26
N PHE A 116 -8.75 9.30 -3.94
CA PHE A 116 -8.10 9.66 -5.21
C PHE A 116 -7.16 10.87 -5.08
N GLU A 117 -7.41 11.74 -4.13
CA GLU A 117 -6.62 12.96 -3.94
C GLU A 117 -5.78 12.88 -2.68
N ASN A 118 -4.51 13.24 -2.78
CA ASN A 118 -3.57 13.31 -1.67
C ASN A 118 -3.45 12.03 -0.83
N LEU A 119 -3.91 10.89 -1.34
CA LEU A 119 -4.00 9.63 -0.58
C LEU A 119 -2.67 9.21 0.03
N PHE A 120 -1.59 9.29 -0.74
CA PHE A 120 -0.26 8.91 -0.24
C PHE A 120 0.24 9.89 0.84
N TYR A 121 -0.01 11.18 0.67
CA TYR A 121 0.28 12.19 1.70
C TYR A 121 -0.50 11.88 3.00
N GLU A 122 -1.79 11.58 2.90
CA GLU A 122 -2.62 11.25 4.06
C GLU A 122 -2.17 9.94 4.74
N ALA A 123 -1.69 8.95 3.97
CA ALA A 123 -1.13 7.73 4.53
C ALA A 123 0.15 8.02 5.36
N LEU A 124 1.03 8.86 4.85
CA LEU A 124 2.24 9.27 5.58
C LEU A 124 1.90 10.13 6.81
N ARG A 125 0.91 11.02 6.71
CA ARG A 125 0.43 11.81 7.87
C ARG A 125 -0.20 10.92 8.94
N THR A 126 -0.99 9.93 8.53
CA THR A 126 -1.55 8.94 9.46
C THR A 126 -0.43 8.16 10.15
N ALA A 127 0.61 7.75 9.42
CA ALA A 127 1.77 7.10 10.01
C ALA A 127 2.47 8.00 11.05
N GLU A 128 2.63 9.29 10.77
CA GLU A 128 3.25 10.25 11.72
C GLU A 128 2.41 10.38 13.00
N LEU A 129 1.10 10.44 12.90
CA LEU A 129 0.19 10.54 14.04
C LEU A 129 0.20 9.29 14.93
N CYS A 130 0.61 8.14 14.39
CA CYS A 130 0.74 6.89 15.14
C CYS A 130 2.00 6.82 16.03
N GLY A 131 2.82 7.87 16.09
CA GLY A 131 4.09 7.87 16.84
C GLY A 131 3.99 7.61 18.35
N THR A 132 2.79 7.76 18.92
CA THR A 132 2.52 7.41 20.33
C THR A 132 2.01 5.98 20.50
N LEU A 133 1.66 5.31 19.40
CA LEU A 133 1.04 3.98 19.40
C LEU A 133 2.03 2.87 18.99
N CYS A 134 3.04 3.22 18.20
CA CYS A 134 4.04 2.26 17.72
C CYS A 134 5.35 2.98 17.36
N SER A 135 6.45 2.25 17.43
CA SER A 135 7.78 2.80 17.10
C SER A 135 8.05 2.84 15.60
N ARG A 136 7.34 2.04 14.82
CA ARG A 136 7.51 1.92 13.37
C ARG A 136 6.17 1.76 12.66
N MET A 137 6.09 2.30 11.45
CA MET A 137 4.96 2.10 10.55
C MET A 137 5.44 1.64 9.18
N LEU A 138 4.86 0.57 8.69
CA LEU A 138 4.98 0.16 7.30
C LEU A 138 3.87 0.84 6.50
N VAL A 139 4.22 1.73 5.59
CA VAL A 139 3.28 2.37 4.67
C VAL A 139 3.45 1.76 3.29
N VAL A 140 2.40 1.15 2.76
CA VAL A 140 2.39 0.57 1.42
C VAL A 140 1.36 1.30 0.57
N SER A 141 1.82 2.00 -0.45
CA SER A 141 0.95 2.52 -1.50
C SER A 141 0.96 1.53 -2.66
N VAL A 142 -0.22 1.10 -3.09
CA VAL A 142 -0.36 0.03 -4.07
C VAL A 142 -1.53 0.27 -5.01
N GLU A 143 -1.31 0.02 -6.29
CA GLU A 143 -2.38 -0.05 -7.28
C GLU A 143 -2.16 -1.29 -8.16
N GLU A 144 -3.20 -2.08 -8.35
CA GLU A 144 -3.21 -3.07 -9.41
C GLU A 144 -3.76 -2.43 -10.70
N ASN A 145 -3.48 -3.04 -11.84
CA ASN A 145 -4.04 -2.58 -13.10
C ASN A 145 -5.57 -2.77 -13.10
N ALA A 146 -6.27 -1.71 -12.75
CA ALA A 146 -7.72 -1.72 -12.57
C ALA A 146 -8.46 -1.94 -13.90
N LEU A 147 -9.68 -2.48 -13.79
CA LEU A 147 -10.64 -2.51 -14.89
C LEU A 147 -11.16 -1.08 -15.11
N MET A 148 -10.50 -0.36 -15.99
CA MET A 148 -10.81 1.06 -16.21
C MET A 148 -11.92 1.19 -17.23
N THR A 149 -13.08 1.68 -16.78
CA THR A 149 -14.13 2.12 -17.69
C THR A 149 -13.92 3.60 -18.05
N GLU A 150 -14.49 4.05 -19.18
CA GLU A 150 -14.46 5.45 -19.59
C GLU A 150 -15.08 6.36 -18.52
N GLU A 151 -16.14 5.91 -17.86
CA GLU A 151 -16.79 6.62 -16.77
C GLU A 151 -15.85 6.83 -15.58
N ILE A 152 -15.13 5.79 -15.16
CA ILE A 152 -14.14 5.91 -14.07
C ILE A 152 -13.01 6.83 -14.49
N ALA A 153 -12.47 6.67 -15.71
CA ALA A 153 -11.38 7.50 -16.22
C ALA A 153 -11.74 8.99 -16.24
N ASN A 154 -13.00 9.34 -16.51
CA ASN A 154 -13.46 10.71 -16.52
C ASN A 154 -13.62 11.33 -15.12
N HIS A 155 -13.69 10.50 -14.06
CA HIS A 155 -13.84 10.97 -12.68
C HIS A 155 -12.53 11.01 -11.90
N VAL A 156 -11.48 10.37 -12.41
CA VAL A 156 -10.17 10.39 -11.75
C VAL A 156 -9.24 11.39 -12.42
N ARG A 157 -8.68 12.29 -11.65
CA ARG A 157 -7.74 13.32 -12.14
C ARG A 157 -6.47 12.71 -12.73
N ARG A 158 -6.02 11.60 -12.18
CA ARG A 158 -4.84 10.87 -12.61
C ARG A 158 -5.03 9.39 -12.35
N ILE A 159 -4.84 8.56 -13.36
CA ILE A 159 -4.82 7.11 -13.21
C ILE A 159 -3.45 6.73 -12.62
N PRO A 160 -3.41 6.16 -11.41
CA PRO A 160 -2.15 5.74 -10.83
C PRO A 160 -1.59 4.54 -11.60
N PRO A 161 -0.27 4.47 -11.82
CA PRO A 161 0.35 3.33 -12.47
C PRO A 161 0.26 2.07 -11.60
N GLU A 162 0.19 0.90 -12.24
CA GLU A 162 0.30 -0.37 -11.52
C GLU A 162 1.64 -0.47 -10.81
N GLY A 163 1.60 -0.95 -9.58
CA GLY A 163 2.77 -1.18 -8.77
C GLY A 163 2.54 -0.95 -7.29
N ALA A 164 3.58 -1.18 -6.51
CA ALA A 164 3.58 -0.87 -5.09
C ALA A 164 4.89 -0.21 -4.66
N ALA A 165 4.78 0.74 -3.75
CA ALA A 165 5.91 1.31 -3.04
C ALA A 165 5.69 1.16 -1.53
N ALA A 166 6.65 0.56 -0.85
CA ALA A 166 6.61 0.32 0.58
C ALA A 166 7.69 1.15 1.28
N PHE A 167 7.32 1.74 2.41
CA PHE A 167 8.19 2.58 3.25
C PHE A 167 8.08 2.12 4.69
N LEU A 168 9.19 1.77 5.31
CA LEU A 168 9.26 1.62 6.75
C LEU A 168 9.73 2.94 7.33
N VAL A 169 8.90 3.50 8.20
CA VAL A 169 9.15 4.81 8.81
C VAL A 169 9.15 4.71 10.33
N SER A 170 9.88 5.60 10.99
CA SER A 170 9.82 5.82 12.44
C SER A 170 9.05 7.12 12.69
N PRO A 171 7.78 7.02 13.15
CA PRO A 171 7.00 8.18 13.54
C PRO A 171 7.62 8.84 14.76
N GLY A 172 7.51 10.15 14.88
CA GLY A 172 8.03 10.88 16.05
C GLY A 172 9.54 11.10 16.11
N GLU A 173 10.32 10.41 15.27
CA GLU A 173 11.73 10.76 15.12
C GLU A 173 11.91 11.94 14.15
N SER A 174 12.46 13.03 14.65
CA SER A 174 12.90 14.16 13.82
C SER A 174 14.31 13.90 13.28
N GLY A 175 14.54 14.18 12.01
CA GLY A 175 15.87 13.99 11.39
C GLY A 175 15.85 14.19 9.87
N ASN A 176 16.88 13.70 9.20
CA ASN A 176 16.97 13.69 7.74
C ASN A 176 15.93 12.73 7.14
N GLY A 177 14.68 13.16 7.01
CA GLY A 177 13.59 12.32 6.53
C GLY A 177 12.53 13.13 5.81
N LEU A 178 11.26 12.86 6.13
CA LEU A 178 10.11 13.57 5.59
C LEU A 178 9.75 14.77 6.46
N ILE A 179 9.54 15.90 5.81
CA ILE A 179 9.07 17.15 6.41
C ILE A 179 7.73 17.49 5.75
N PHE A 180 6.68 17.52 6.55
CA PHE A 180 5.35 17.92 6.09
C PHE A 180 5.24 19.44 6.04
N GLN A 181 4.93 19.95 4.86
CA GLN A 181 4.78 21.39 4.61
C GLN A 181 3.63 21.60 3.64
N GLU A 182 2.64 22.42 3.98
CA GLU A 182 1.41 22.55 3.20
C GLU A 182 1.65 22.96 1.74
N ASP A 183 2.56 23.89 1.51
CA ASP A 183 2.88 24.42 0.17
C ASP A 183 3.86 23.53 -0.62
N ALA A 184 4.37 22.46 -0.02
CA ALA A 184 5.26 21.55 -0.73
C ALA A 184 4.50 20.78 -1.82
N PRO A 185 5.19 20.33 -2.88
CA PRO A 185 4.54 19.55 -3.94
C PRO A 185 3.99 18.23 -3.40
N GLU A 186 2.88 17.82 -3.99
CA GLU A 186 2.41 16.43 -3.86
C GLU A 186 3.41 15.52 -4.58
N LEU A 187 3.86 14.48 -3.89
CA LEU A 187 4.75 13.46 -4.46
C LEU A 187 4.00 12.14 -4.60
N THR A 188 4.22 11.48 -5.72
CA THR A 188 3.83 10.08 -5.85
C THR A 188 4.73 9.19 -4.98
N PRO A 189 4.26 7.99 -4.60
CA PRO A 189 5.08 7.03 -3.87
C PRO A 189 6.38 6.67 -4.61
N PHE A 190 6.33 6.60 -5.93
CA PHE A 190 7.50 6.27 -6.77
C PHE A 190 8.52 7.41 -6.80
N GLU A 191 8.07 8.66 -6.94
CA GLU A 191 8.93 9.86 -6.89
C GLU A 191 9.62 9.98 -5.51
N LEU A 192 8.88 9.72 -4.42
CA LEU A 192 9.48 9.72 -3.09
C LEU A 192 10.56 8.64 -2.98
N ALA A 193 10.28 7.41 -3.42
CA ALA A 193 11.25 6.32 -3.38
C ALA A 193 12.49 6.62 -4.23
N GLU A 194 12.35 7.31 -5.35
CA GLU A 194 13.46 7.73 -6.18
C GLU A 194 14.33 8.80 -5.49
N ARG A 195 13.72 9.80 -4.88
CA ARG A 195 14.45 10.83 -4.11
C ARG A 195 15.24 10.23 -2.96
N ILE A 196 14.67 9.25 -2.24
CA ILE A 196 15.35 8.54 -1.16
C ILE A 196 16.56 7.77 -1.71
N ARG A 197 16.40 7.03 -2.81
CA ARG A 197 17.50 6.29 -3.45
C ARG A 197 18.64 7.19 -3.92
N ASN A 198 18.31 8.38 -4.36
CA ASN A 198 19.27 9.41 -4.81
C ASN A 198 19.85 10.24 -3.66
N ASN A 199 19.62 9.86 -2.40
CA ASN A 199 20.10 10.58 -1.21
C ASN A 199 19.63 12.05 -1.12
N GLN A 200 18.47 12.36 -1.69
CA GLN A 200 17.88 13.70 -1.69
C GLN A 200 17.06 13.93 -0.41
N LEU A 201 17.68 13.85 0.75
CA LEU A 201 17.02 14.07 2.04
C LEU A 201 17.53 15.40 2.66
N PRO A 202 16.68 16.12 3.42
CA PRO A 202 15.26 15.87 3.70
C PRO A 202 14.36 16.09 2.48
N VAL A 203 13.22 15.36 2.44
CA VAL A 203 12.19 15.56 1.43
C VAL A 203 11.01 16.31 2.02
N TYR A 204 10.65 17.43 1.38
CA TYR A 204 9.43 18.16 1.72
C TYR A 204 8.25 17.58 0.94
N ILE A 205 7.17 17.31 1.65
CA ILE A 205 5.95 16.73 1.08
C ILE A 205 4.72 17.51 1.53
N GLY A 206 3.83 17.79 0.62
CA GLY A 206 2.59 18.54 0.83
C GLY A 206 1.46 18.02 -0.05
N LYS A 207 0.35 18.77 -0.04
CA LYS A 207 -0.83 18.49 -0.87
C LYS A 207 -0.73 19.11 -2.27
N GLY A 208 0.33 19.85 -2.56
CA GLY A 208 0.43 20.67 -3.74
C GLY A 208 -0.47 21.91 -3.67
N LYS A 209 -0.32 22.79 -4.62
CA LYS A 209 -1.25 23.93 -4.75
C LYS A 209 -2.56 23.41 -5.33
N ARG A 210 -3.68 23.67 -4.64
CA ARG A 210 -5.01 23.53 -5.24
C ARG A 210 -5.09 24.55 -6.37
N ILE A 211 -5.15 24.09 -7.61
CA ILE A 211 -5.40 24.92 -8.80
C ILE A 211 -6.91 25.04 -8.97
#